data_28da376da7ed4b9d0f2339f144e9187d
#
_entry.id   28da376da7ed4b9d0f2339f144e9187d
#
_cell.length_a   1.000
_cell.length_b   1.000
_cell.length_c   1.000
_cell.angle_alpha   90.00
_cell.angle_beta   90.00
_cell.angle_gamma   90.00
#
_symmetry.space_group_name_H-M   'P 1'
#
loop_
_entity.id
_entity.type
_entity.pdbx_description
1 polymer ?
#
loop_
_entity_poly.entity_id
_entity_poly.type
_entity_poly.pdbx_seq_one_letter_code
_entity_poly.pdbx_strand_id
1 'polypeptide(L)'
;QPVLFRRGDSGYVYLVAGERRFAAAKKAGLLSIPGIYVEGSAAEIALVENMLRQDLTAVEEAEAMKRLMDEGNYNQEQLSNIIGKPRSTITDIIALTRLPQQIRDECRGDHKVSRAVLLEISRKKQDRAMRTEWNNYKEKLKKEQAGPQPRVVRAVTPEDMVKLVKKME
;
A
#
# COMPACT_ATOMS: atom_id res chain seq x y z
N GLN A 1 -17.22 1.41 -6.36
CA GLN A 1 -16.34 2.53 -6.76
C GLN A 1 -17.17 3.60 -7.49
N PRO A 2 -16.97 4.89 -7.19
CA PRO A 2 -17.63 5.98 -7.88
C PRO A 2 -17.18 6.08 -9.34
N VAL A 3 -18.01 6.72 -10.19
CA VAL A 3 -17.61 7.14 -11.54
C VAL A 3 -16.95 8.51 -11.48
N LEU A 4 -16.12 8.85 -12.48
CA LEU A 4 -15.54 10.17 -12.60
C LEU A 4 -16.32 10.97 -13.64
N PHE A 5 -16.66 12.22 -13.31
CA PHE A 5 -17.36 13.10 -14.23
C PHE A 5 -16.83 14.53 -14.17
N ARG A 6 -17.01 15.27 -15.26
CA ARG A 6 -16.73 16.71 -15.34
C ARG A 6 -17.92 17.48 -15.89
N ARG A 7 -17.97 18.77 -15.61
CA ARG A 7 -18.89 19.68 -16.31
C ARG A 7 -18.19 20.25 -17.54
N GLY A 8 -18.90 20.27 -18.65
CA GLY A 8 -18.47 21.02 -19.84
C GLY A 8 -18.99 22.45 -19.81
N ASP A 9 -18.47 23.28 -20.70
CA ASP A 9 -18.79 24.71 -20.82
C ASP A 9 -20.27 24.95 -21.09
N SER A 10 -20.97 23.97 -21.68
CA SER A 10 -22.42 23.98 -21.96
C SER A 10 -23.29 23.56 -20.78
N GLY A 11 -22.70 23.31 -19.58
CA GLY A 11 -23.43 22.85 -18.40
C GLY A 11 -23.76 21.35 -18.38
N TYR A 12 -23.48 20.62 -19.45
CA TYR A 12 -23.63 19.17 -19.48
C TYR A 12 -22.57 18.46 -18.61
N VAL A 13 -22.96 17.31 -18.08
CA VAL A 13 -22.07 16.43 -17.31
C VAL A 13 -21.52 15.35 -18.25
N TYR A 14 -20.21 15.25 -18.34
CA TYR A 14 -19.52 14.26 -19.14
C TYR A 14 -18.91 13.18 -18.23
N LEU A 15 -19.20 11.93 -18.54
CA LEU A 15 -18.53 10.80 -17.89
C LEU A 15 -17.09 10.74 -18.40
N VAL A 16 -16.15 10.73 -17.47
CA VAL A 16 -14.72 10.70 -17.76
C VAL A 16 -14.14 9.31 -17.57
N ALA A 17 -14.58 8.61 -16.52
CA ALA A 17 -14.19 7.23 -16.28
C ALA A 17 -15.31 6.46 -15.56
N GLY A 18 -15.34 5.15 -15.76
CA GLY A 18 -16.34 4.27 -15.16
C GLY A 18 -17.51 3.91 -16.09
N GLU A 19 -17.33 3.94 -17.41
CA GLU A 19 -18.35 3.63 -18.41
C GLU A 19 -19.08 2.32 -18.14
N ARG A 20 -18.36 1.24 -17.79
CA ARG A 20 -18.96 -0.07 -17.50
C ARG A 20 -19.84 -0.02 -16.25
N ARG A 21 -19.45 0.74 -15.22
CA ARG A 21 -20.23 0.93 -13.97
C ARG A 21 -21.49 1.77 -14.25
N PHE A 22 -21.35 2.83 -15.03
CA PHE A 22 -22.48 3.65 -15.47
C PHE A 22 -23.47 2.83 -16.29
N ALA A 23 -23.00 2.05 -17.26
CA ALA A 23 -23.84 1.19 -18.08
C ALA A 23 -24.55 0.10 -17.23
N ALA A 24 -23.85 -0.49 -16.26
CA ALA A 24 -24.43 -1.47 -15.35
C ALA A 24 -25.51 -0.85 -14.45
N ALA A 25 -25.27 0.33 -13.90
CA ALA A 25 -26.25 1.07 -13.10
C ALA A 25 -27.50 1.42 -13.90
N LYS A 26 -27.32 1.88 -15.15
CA LYS A 26 -28.42 2.16 -16.07
C LYS A 26 -29.23 0.91 -16.37
N LYS A 27 -28.57 -0.24 -16.63
CA LYS A 27 -29.25 -1.53 -16.83
C LYS A 27 -30.01 -2.00 -15.59
N ALA A 28 -29.46 -1.73 -14.40
CA ALA A 28 -30.09 -2.06 -13.12
C ALA A 28 -31.23 -1.09 -12.72
N GLY A 29 -31.53 -0.07 -13.52
CA GLY A 29 -32.57 0.90 -13.22
C GLY A 29 -32.28 1.83 -12.05
N LEU A 30 -30.99 1.99 -11.67
CA LEU A 30 -30.61 2.88 -10.58
C LEU A 30 -30.82 4.35 -10.99
N LEU A 31 -31.50 5.11 -10.12
CA LEU A 31 -31.79 6.54 -10.35
C LEU A 31 -30.54 7.41 -10.15
N SER A 32 -29.55 6.96 -9.36
CA SER A 32 -28.31 7.67 -9.11
C SER A 32 -27.16 6.70 -8.86
N ILE A 33 -25.95 7.15 -9.13
CA ILE A 33 -24.71 6.44 -8.81
C ILE A 33 -23.73 7.40 -8.15
N PRO A 34 -22.87 6.93 -7.25
CA PRO A 34 -21.81 7.75 -6.69
C PRO A 34 -20.87 8.25 -7.78
N GLY A 35 -20.62 9.55 -7.80
CA GLY A 35 -19.70 10.18 -8.76
C GLY A 35 -18.78 11.17 -8.08
N ILE A 36 -17.55 11.26 -8.60
CA ILE A 36 -16.54 12.25 -8.19
C ILE A 36 -16.40 13.25 -9.31
N TYR A 37 -16.60 14.52 -8.97
CA TYR A 37 -16.30 15.62 -9.88
C TYR A 37 -14.80 15.81 -9.99
N VAL A 38 -14.30 15.83 -11.21
CA VAL A 38 -12.89 16.10 -11.50
C VAL A 38 -12.81 17.32 -12.41
N GLU A 39 -11.94 18.25 -12.03
CA GLU A 39 -11.66 19.45 -12.79
C GLU A 39 -10.17 19.38 -13.17
N GLY A 40 -9.87 19.44 -14.47
CA GLY A 40 -8.49 19.38 -14.89
C GLY A 40 -8.28 18.84 -16.29
N SER A 41 -7.02 18.70 -16.66
CA SER A 41 -6.59 18.16 -17.95
C SER A 41 -6.87 16.66 -18.09
N ALA A 42 -6.84 16.14 -19.31
CA ALA A 42 -6.94 14.69 -19.55
C ALA A 42 -5.87 13.90 -18.77
N ALA A 43 -4.68 14.49 -18.54
CA ALA A 43 -3.60 13.88 -17.78
C ALA A 43 -3.95 13.75 -16.28
N GLU A 44 -4.53 14.80 -15.69
CA GLU A 44 -4.98 14.76 -14.28
C GLU A 44 -6.08 13.74 -14.07
N ILE A 45 -7.02 13.68 -15.00
CA ILE A 45 -8.10 12.70 -14.96
C ILE A 45 -7.57 11.27 -15.00
N ALA A 46 -6.60 11.00 -15.86
CA ALA A 46 -5.94 9.70 -15.95
C ALA A 46 -5.18 9.35 -14.65
N LEU A 47 -4.55 10.34 -14.00
CA LEU A 47 -3.90 10.16 -12.70
C LEU A 47 -4.90 9.80 -11.59
N VAL A 48 -6.05 10.50 -11.53
CA VAL A 48 -7.12 10.19 -10.56
C VAL A 48 -7.70 8.80 -10.81
N GLU A 49 -7.96 8.45 -12.07
CA GLU A 49 -8.44 7.11 -12.44
C GLU A 49 -7.47 6.02 -11.99
N ASN A 50 -6.19 6.19 -12.30
CA ASN A 50 -5.15 5.24 -11.92
C ASN A 50 -5.02 5.10 -10.40
N MET A 51 -5.12 6.21 -9.66
CA MET A 51 -5.10 6.19 -8.20
C MET A 51 -6.30 5.46 -7.58
N LEU A 52 -7.46 5.50 -8.22
CA LEU A 52 -8.68 4.83 -7.75
C LEU A 52 -8.70 3.32 -8.06
N ARG A 53 -7.67 2.76 -8.68
CA ARG A 53 -7.54 1.32 -8.88
C ARG A 53 -7.45 0.61 -7.52
N GLN A 54 -8.05 -0.57 -7.45
CA GLN A 54 -8.08 -1.36 -6.20
C GLN A 54 -6.84 -2.22 -6.00
N ASP A 55 -6.03 -2.37 -7.04
CA ASP A 55 -4.89 -3.27 -7.11
C ASP A 55 -3.53 -2.58 -6.86
N LEU A 56 -3.54 -1.33 -6.39
CA LEU A 56 -2.32 -0.62 -6.05
C LEU A 56 -1.70 -1.13 -4.74
N THR A 57 -0.40 -1.33 -4.74
CA THR A 57 0.35 -1.51 -3.50
C THR A 57 0.40 -0.22 -2.68
N ALA A 58 0.77 -0.31 -1.39
CA ALA A 58 0.86 0.88 -0.53
C ALA A 58 1.83 1.94 -1.07
N VAL A 59 2.91 1.51 -1.72
CA VAL A 59 3.90 2.41 -2.33
C VAL A 59 3.35 3.06 -3.59
N GLU A 60 2.70 2.29 -4.46
CA GLU A 60 2.09 2.82 -5.70
C GLU A 60 0.98 3.82 -5.40
N GLU A 61 0.15 3.54 -4.38
CA GLU A 61 -0.89 4.48 -3.91
C GLU A 61 -0.25 5.79 -3.42
N ALA A 62 0.85 5.71 -2.65
CA ALA A 62 1.55 6.88 -2.16
C ALA A 62 2.18 7.71 -3.29
N GLU A 63 2.80 7.06 -4.25
CA GLU A 63 3.41 7.72 -5.42
C GLU A 63 2.35 8.37 -6.31
N ALA A 64 1.20 7.71 -6.52
CA ALA A 64 0.09 8.29 -7.27
C ALA A 64 -0.49 9.53 -6.59
N MET A 65 -0.70 9.49 -5.26
CA MET A 65 -1.15 10.65 -4.51
C MET A 65 -0.15 11.81 -4.56
N LYS A 66 1.14 11.51 -4.44
CA LYS A 66 2.19 12.52 -4.53
C LYS A 66 2.20 13.20 -5.90
N ARG A 67 2.04 12.44 -6.99
CA ARG A 67 1.92 13.01 -8.34
C ARG A 67 0.72 13.93 -8.47
N LEU A 68 -0.45 13.54 -7.96
CA LEU A 68 -1.64 14.40 -7.99
C LEU A 68 -1.41 15.71 -7.23
N MET A 69 -0.66 15.69 -6.12
CA MET A 69 -0.31 16.92 -5.41
C MET A 69 0.66 17.80 -6.21
N ASP A 70 1.67 17.18 -6.84
CA ASP A 70 2.75 17.92 -7.50
C ASP A 70 2.33 18.42 -8.91
N GLU A 71 1.62 17.61 -9.67
CA GLU A 71 1.26 17.88 -11.06
C GLU A 71 -0.16 18.48 -11.20
N GLY A 72 -1.11 18.02 -10.35
CA GLY A 72 -2.50 18.43 -10.38
C GLY A 72 -2.83 19.55 -9.39
N ASN A 73 -1.86 20.05 -8.62
CA ASN A 73 -2.05 21.06 -7.57
C ASN A 73 -3.12 20.70 -6.52
N TYR A 74 -3.38 19.42 -6.32
CA TYR A 74 -4.32 18.96 -5.31
C TYR A 74 -3.69 19.06 -3.90
N ASN A 75 -4.45 19.61 -2.96
CA ASN A 75 -4.08 19.54 -1.56
C ASN A 75 -4.62 18.26 -0.90
N GLN A 76 -4.16 17.97 0.32
CA GLN A 76 -4.57 16.76 1.05
C GLN A 76 -6.06 16.69 1.35
N GLU A 77 -6.73 17.83 1.50
CA GLU A 77 -8.17 17.90 1.74
C GLU A 77 -8.95 17.53 0.48
N GLN A 78 -8.56 18.04 -0.67
CA GLN A 78 -9.13 17.67 -1.96
C GLN A 78 -8.94 16.18 -2.24
N LEU A 79 -7.73 15.62 -1.99
CA LEU A 79 -7.48 14.20 -2.11
C LEU A 79 -8.35 13.37 -1.14
N SER A 80 -8.54 13.85 0.10
CA SER A 80 -9.43 13.23 1.09
C SER A 80 -10.85 13.10 0.53
N ASN A 81 -11.37 14.14 -0.09
CA ASN A 81 -12.71 14.17 -0.69
C ASN A 81 -12.81 13.24 -1.91
N ILE A 82 -11.80 13.25 -2.80
CA ILE A 82 -11.76 12.42 -4.00
C ILE A 82 -11.69 10.92 -3.65
N ILE A 83 -10.85 10.58 -2.68
CA ILE A 83 -10.59 9.17 -2.32
C ILE A 83 -11.62 8.64 -1.31
N GLY A 84 -12.30 9.53 -0.59
CA GLY A 84 -13.20 9.17 0.51
C GLY A 84 -12.48 8.64 1.75
N LYS A 85 -11.20 9.04 1.96
CA LYS A 85 -10.41 8.66 3.14
C LYS A 85 -10.15 9.89 4.01
N PRO A 86 -10.08 9.74 5.35
CA PRO A 86 -9.72 10.84 6.24
C PRO A 86 -8.37 11.47 5.89
N ARG A 87 -8.23 12.78 6.09
CA ARG A 87 -6.99 13.53 5.83
C ARG A 87 -5.77 12.92 6.55
N SER A 88 -5.94 12.43 7.77
CA SER A 88 -4.88 11.72 8.51
C SER A 88 -4.37 10.50 7.74
N THR A 89 -5.27 9.72 7.16
CA THR A 89 -4.92 8.57 6.31
C THR A 89 -4.17 9.01 5.05
N ILE A 90 -4.58 10.12 4.41
CA ILE A 90 -3.86 10.69 3.26
C ILE A 90 -2.44 11.09 3.66
N THR A 91 -2.28 11.73 4.81
CA THR A 91 -0.96 12.11 5.36
C THR A 91 -0.07 10.88 5.57
N ASP A 92 -0.60 9.82 6.16
CA ASP A 92 0.12 8.57 6.39
C ASP A 92 0.53 7.88 5.08
N ILE A 93 -0.35 7.88 4.09
CA ILE A 93 -0.04 7.29 2.78
C ILE A 93 1.09 8.09 2.11
N ILE A 94 0.98 9.42 2.06
CA ILE A 94 2.00 10.29 1.46
C ILE A 94 3.34 10.15 2.19
N ALA A 95 3.34 9.91 3.50
CA ALA A 95 4.57 9.70 4.26
C ALA A 95 5.42 8.54 3.72
N LEU A 96 4.82 7.55 3.04
CA LEU A 96 5.55 6.44 2.42
C LEU A 96 6.45 6.89 1.26
N THR A 97 6.20 8.04 0.65
CA THR A 97 7.08 8.59 -0.38
C THR A 97 8.46 9.01 0.16
N ARG A 98 8.59 9.13 1.50
CA ARG A 98 9.85 9.41 2.19
C ARG A 98 10.78 8.20 2.25
N LEU A 99 10.25 7.00 2.00
CA LEU A 99 11.07 5.80 1.97
C LEU A 99 12.15 5.91 0.89
N PRO A 100 13.39 5.46 1.16
CA PRO A 100 14.44 5.39 0.16
C PRO A 100 13.99 4.68 -1.10
N GLN A 101 14.43 5.14 -2.27
CA GLN A 101 14.04 4.61 -3.57
C GLN A 101 14.16 3.08 -3.65
N GLN A 102 15.25 2.53 -3.13
CA GLN A 102 15.49 1.09 -3.10
C GLN A 102 14.35 0.32 -2.40
N ILE A 103 13.86 0.83 -1.25
CA ILE A 103 12.76 0.18 -0.51
C ILE A 103 11.47 0.29 -1.32
N ARG A 104 11.20 1.44 -1.93
CA ARG A 104 10.01 1.64 -2.77
C ARG A 104 10.01 0.70 -3.97
N ASP A 105 11.15 0.52 -4.63
CA ASP A 105 11.27 -0.38 -5.79
C ASP A 105 11.08 -1.84 -5.39
N GLU A 106 11.61 -2.26 -4.23
CA GLU A 106 11.39 -3.61 -3.70
C GLU A 106 9.91 -3.88 -3.31
N CYS A 107 9.17 -2.84 -2.90
CA CYS A 107 7.76 -2.96 -2.50
C CYS A 107 6.76 -2.72 -3.65
N ARG A 108 7.23 -2.25 -4.81
CA ARG A 108 6.37 -2.02 -5.97
C ARG A 108 5.90 -3.36 -6.54
N GLY A 109 4.59 -3.55 -6.62
CA GLY A 109 3.98 -4.81 -7.03
C GLY A 109 3.98 -5.91 -5.95
N ASP A 110 4.53 -5.67 -4.76
CA ASP A 110 4.48 -6.63 -3.65
C ASP A 110 3.36 -6.28 -2.65
N HIS A 111 2.25 -7.01 -2.75
CA HIS A 111 1.10 -6.87 -1.85
C HIS A 111 1.29 -7.54 -0.47
N LYS A 112 2.39 -8.27 -0.25
CA LYS A 112 2.65 -8.98 1.02
C LYS A 112 3.13 -8.03 2.10
N VAL A 113 3.76 -6.92 1.71
CA VAL A 113 4.26 -5.93 2.66
C VAL A 113 3.12 -5.02 3.12
N SER A 114 2.78 -5.08 4.39
CA SER A 114 1.69 -4.27 4.93
C SER A 114 2.06 -2.79 5.00
N ARG A 115 1.05 -1.92 4.79
CA ARG A 115 1.20 -0.47 4.93
C ARG A 115 1.72 -0.06 6.31
N ALA A 116 1.29 -0.75 7.38
CA ALA A 116 1.68 -0.44 8.75
C ALA A 116 3.20 -0.56 8.95
N VAL A 117 3.82 -1.61 8.40
CA VAL A 117 5.27 -1.80 8.45
C VAL A 117 6.00 -0.69 7.71
N LEU A 118 5.56 -0.37 6.49
CA LEU A 118 6.18 0.70 5.70
C LEU A 118 6.05 2.07 6.37
N LEU A 119 4.92 2.33 7.02
CA LEU A 119 4.69 3.57 7.75
C LEU A 119 5.62 3.67 8.97
N GLU A 120 5.81 2.58 9.71
CA GLU A 120 6.74 2.54 10.83
C GLU A 120 8.18 2.84 10.39
N ILE A 121 8.62 2.22 9.29
CA ILE A 121 9.93 2.48 8.70
C ILE A 121 10.05 3.94 8.24
N SER A 122 9.02 4.50 7.60
CA SER A 122 9.04 5.89 7.09
C SER A 122 9.14 6.95 8.19
N ARG A 123 8.80 6.61 9.44
CA ARG A 123 8.93 7.49 10.62
C ARG A 123 10.38 7.67 11.09
N LYS A 124 11.30 6.82 10.66
CA LYS A 124 12.73 7.00 10.95
C LYS A 124 13.24 8.26 10.25
N LYS A 125 14.10 9.03 10.92
CA LYS A 125 14.57 10.33 10.40
C LYS A 125 15.62 10.24 9.30
N GLN A 126 16.37 9.14 9.26
CA GLN A 126 17.52 8.95 8.36
C GLN A 126 17.33 7.75 7.44
N ASP A 127 17.71 7.89 6.19
CA ASP A 127 17.67 6.83 5.18
C ASP A 127 18.40 5.57 5.63
N ARG A 128 19.56 5.72 6.29
CA ARG A 128 20.31 4.60 6.82
C ARG A 128 19.49 3.80 7.84
N ALA A 129 18.79 4.49 8.75
CA ALA A 129 17.93 3.83 9.74
C ALA A 129 16.74 3.13 9.09
N MET A 130 16.13 3.74 8.06
CA MET A 130 15.06 3.12 7.28
C MET A 130 15.53 1.84 6.60
N ARG A 131 16.72 1.86 5.96
CA ARG A 131 17.31 0.68 5.30
C ARG A 131 17.65 -0.43 6.30
N THR A 132 18.19 -0.09 7.47
CA THR A 132 18.47 -1.06 8.51
C THR A 132 17.21 -1.74 9.00
N GLU A 133 16.15 -0.96 9.29
CA GLU A 133 14.86 -1.49 9.73
C GLU A 133 14.21 -2.39 8.66
N TRP A 134 14.29 -1.97 7.40
CA TRP A 134 13.82 -2.76 6.27
C TRP A 134 14.54 -4.11 6.15
N ASN A 135 15.86 -4.14 6.31
CA ASN A 135 16.64 -5.37 6.28
C ASN A 135 16.29 -6.30 7.46
N ASN A 136 16.13 -5.74 8.65
CA ASN A 136 15.69 -6.49 9.84
C ASN A 136 14.31 -7.14 9.60
N TYR A 137 13.39 -6.39 9.02
CA TYR A 137 12.06 -6.90 8.65
C TYR A 137 12.17 -8.08 7.66
N LYS A 138 12.97 -7.94 6.61
CA LYS A 138 13.19 -9.02 5.63
C LYS A 138 13.81 -10.27 6.26
N GLU A 139 14.76 -10.10 7.17
CA GLU A 139 15.38 -11.23 7.89
C GLU A 139 14.38 -11.94 8.80
N LYS A 140 13.52 -11.17 9.49
CA LYS A 140 12.44 -11.72 10.31
C LYS A 140 11.48 -12.56 9.47
N LEU A 141 11.03 -12.04 8.32
CA LEU A 141 10.18 -12.79 7.39
C LEU A 141 10.83 -14.09 6.91
N LYS A 142 12.13 -14.06 6.57
CA LYS A 142 12.87 -15.27 6.16
C LYS A 142 12.91 -16.32 7.28
N LYS A 143 13.11 -15.90 8.53
CA LYS A 143 13.10 -16.80 9.69
C LYS A 143 11.73 -17.41 9.95
N GLU A 144 10.67 -16.62 9.81
CA GLU A 144 9.29 -17.11 9.95
C GLU A 144 8.90 -18.11 8.86
N GLN A 145 9.35 -17.89 7.62
CA GLN A 145 9.12 -18.78 6.49
C GLN A 145 9.97 -20.07 6.57
N ALA A 146 11.14 -20.03 7.17
CA ALA A 146 12.01 -21.19 7.33
C ALA A 146 11.49 -22.22 8.36
N GLY A 147 10.46 -21.86 9.13
CA GLY A 147 9.91 -22.71 10.19
C GLY A 147 10.89 -22.90 11.36
N PRO A 148 10.45 -23.57 12.43
CA PRO A 148 11.35 -23.88 13.54
C PRO A 148 12.45 -24.82 13.05
N GLN A 149 13.70 -24.37 13.13
CA GLN A 149 14.83 -25.26 12.85
C GLN A 149 14.74 -26.47 13.78
N PRO A 150 14.90 -27.70 13.25
CA PRO A 150 14.94 -28.88 14.11
C PRO A 150 16.01 -28.65 15.17
N ARG A 151 15.63 -28.76 16.45
CA ARG A 151 16.60 -28.75 17.54
C ARG A 151 17.60 -29.84 17.21
N VAL A 152 18.85 -29.47 16.97
CA VAL A 152 19.96 -30.41 16.91
C VAL A 152 20.03 -31.05 18.28
N VAL A 153 19.39 -32.20 18.42
CA VAL A 153 19.55 -33.01 19.62
C VAL A 153 21.00 -33.44 19.61
N ARG A 154 21.78 -32.91 20.55
CA ARG A 154 23.19 -33.32 20.73
C ARG A 154 23.22 -34.83 20.85
N ALA A 155 23.93 -35.50 19.96
CA ALA A 155 24.06 -36.94 20.02
C ALA A 155 24.61 -37.32 21.42
N VAL A 156 23.87 -38.17 22.11
CA VAL A 156 24.25 -38.65 23.44
C VAL A 156 25.52 -39.47 23.23
N THR A 157 26.64 -39.00 23.80
CA THR A 157 27.90 -39.73 23.70
C THR A 157 27.86 -40.98 24.58
N PRO A 158 28.65 -42.02 24.28
CA PRO A 158 28.73 -43.21 25.13
C PRO A 158 29.03 -42.87 26.60
N GLU A 159 29.80 -41.81 26.86
CA GLU A 159 30.10 -41.32 28.21
C GLU A 159 28.86 -40.72 28.93
N ASP A 160 27.96 -40.07 28.21
CA ASP A 160 26.71 -39.54 28.74
C ASP A 160 25.74 -40.69 29.11
N MET A 161 25.75 -41.78 28.34
CA MET A 161 24.99 -43.02 28.66
C MET A 161 25.48 -43.67 29.94
N VAL A 162 26.79 -43.75 30.14
CA VAL A 162 27.36 -44.32 31.39
C VAL A 162 26.98 -43.49 32.61
N LYS A 163 26.92 -42.16 32.50
CA LYS A 163 26.49 -41.26 33.59
C LYS A 163 24.99 -41.39 33.89
N LEU A 164 24.17 -41.67 32.88
CA LEU A 164 22.73 -41.88 33.08
C LEU A 164 22.47 -43.20 33.81
N VAL A 165 23.17 -44.29 33.45
CA VAL A 165 23.02 -45.59 34.09
C VAL A 165 23.44 -45.54 35.56
N LYS A 166 24.58 -44.88 35.90
CA LYS A 166 25.03 -44.68 37.29
C LYS A 166 24.12 -43.81 38.18
N LYS A 167 23.15 -43.14 37.61
CA LYS A 167 22.20 -42.28 38.34
C LYS A 167 20.88 -43.00 38.61
N MET A 168 20.69 -44.21 38.07
CA MET A 168 19.51 -45.06 38.24
C MET A 168 19.76 -46.23 39.22
N GLU A 169 20.99 -46.41 39.73
CA GLU A 169 21.34 -47.27 40.85
C GLU A 169 21.38 -46.44 42.16
#